data_07cc56d8828b058ed6806320e30dc11e
#
_entry.id   07cc56d8828b058ed6806320e30dc11e
#
_cell.length_a   1.000
_cell.length_b   1.000
_cell.length_c   1.000
_cell.angle_alpha   90.00
_cell.angle_beta   90.00
_cell.angle_gamma   90.00
#
_symmetry.space_group_name_H-M   'P 1'
#
loop_
_entity.id
_entity.type
_entity.pdbx_description
1 polymer ?
#
loop_
_entity_poly.entity_id
_entity_poly.type
_entity_poly.pdbx_seq_one_letter_code
_entity_poly.pdbx_strand_id
1 'polypeptide(L)'
;MDKIVVLDFGSQYSHLICRRIRDFSVYAELLPFDTSLDEINKLNPKGIIFSGGPSSVYDSGAPVPDEKIFQLQVPILGICYGHQIIVNNFGGKIKRANKEYGSSVLTIDNNLDILNGVGDSIRAWMSHGDEAEDVPDGFETVSYTHLTLPTILLV
;
A
#
# COMPACT_ATOMS: atom_id res chain seq x y z
N MET A 1 -16.72 16.86 -0.03
CA MET A 1 -15.68 16.38 0.92
C MET A 1 -14.98 15.19 0.27
N ASP A 2 -13.67 15.26 0.20
CA ASP A 2 -12.88 14.16 -0.39
C ASP A 2 -12.95 12.92 0.52
N LYS A 3 -13.00 11.76 -0.11
CA LYS A 3 -13.11 10.48 0.58
C LYS A 3 -11.95 9.57 0.20
N ILE A 4 -11.40 8.90 1.19
CA ILE A 4 -10.45 7.81 1.02
C ILE A 4 -11.10 6.52 1.51
N VAL A 5 -11.04 5.47 0.71
CA VAL A 5 -11.43 4.13 1.13
C VAL A 5 -10.18 3.38 1.59
N VAL A 6 -10.26 2.74 2.73
CA VAL A 6 -9.21 1.85 3.23
C VAL A 6 -9.76 0.43 3.19
N LEU A 7 -9.15 -0.46 2.42
CA LEU A 7 -9.47 -1.88 2.41
C LEU A 7 -8.64 -2.61 3.46
N ASP A 8 -9.33 -3.36 4.32
CA ASP A 8 -8.72 -4.07 5.44
C ASP A 8 -8.32 -5.50 5.05
N PHE A 9 -7.02 -5.74 4.96
CA PHE A 9 -6.44 -7.07 4.72
C PHE A 9 -5.98 -7.77 6.00
N GLY A 10 -6.50 -7.37 7.15
CA GLY A 10 -6.22 -7.97 8.44
C GLY A 10 -5.12 -7.27 9.25
N SER A 11 -4.81 -6.02 8.92
CA SER A 11 -3.84 -5.22 9.67
C SER A 11 -4.40 -4.76 11.01
N GLN A 12 -3.60 -4.90 12.06
CA GLN A 12 -3.90 -4.24 13.34
C GLN A 12 -3.89 -2.71 13.27
N TYR A 13 -3.39 -2.13 12.18
CA TYR A 13 -3.28 -0.67 11.99
C TYR A 13 -4.35 -0.07 11.07
N SER A 14 -5.28 -0.86 10.51
CA SER A 14 -6.27 -0.36 9.56
C SER A 14 -7.11 0.78 10.13
N HIS A 15 -7.56 0.66 11.38
CA HIS A 15 -8.29 1.73 12.08
C HIS A 15 -7.41 2.97 12.34
N LEU A 16 -6.12 2.78 12.63
CA LEU A 16 -5.18 3.87 12.82
C LEU A 16 -4.97 4.66 11.52
N ILE A 17 -4.88 3.98 10.38
CA ILE A 17 -4.78 4.60 9.06
C ILE A 17 -5.98 5.53 8.84
N CYS A 18 -7.20 5.01 9.03
CA CYS A 18 -8.41 5.83 8.91
C CYS A 18 -8.42 7.03 9.84
N ARG A 19 -8.00 6.84 11.10
CA ARG A 19 -7.91 7.91 12.07
C ARG A 19 -6.93 9.00 11.61
N ARG A 20 -5.76 8.64 11.13
CA ARG A 20 -4.75 9.58 10.64
C ARG A 20 -5.25 10.39 9.45
N ILE A 21 -5.96 9.77 8.53
CA ILE A 21 -6.57 10.46 7.39
C ILE A 21 -7.59 11.49 7.90
N ARG A 22 -8.43 11.10 8.86
CA ARG A 22 -9.43 12.00 9.45
C ARG A 22 -8.82 13.16 10.25
N ASP A 23 -7.65 12.97 10.86
CA ASP A 23 -6.90 14.05 11.52
C ASP A 23 -6.54 15.18 10.54
N PHE A 24 -6.48 14.90 9.23
CA PHE A 24 -6.31 15.89 8.16
C PHE A 24 -7.62 16.41 7.57
N SER A 25 -8.74 16.22 8.26
CA SER A 25 -10.08 16.63 7.81
C SER A 25 -10.53 15.98 6.48
N VAL A 26 -9.98 14.82 6.16
CA VAL A 26 -10.39 13.98 5.02
C VAL A 26 -11.27 12.84 5.52
N TYR A 27 -12.39 12.59 4.86
CA TYR A 27 -13.22 11.44 5.22
C TYR A 27 -12.53 10.13 4.84
N ALA A 28 -12.46 9.20 5.77
CA ALA A 28 -11.93 7.85 5.52
C ALA A 28 -12.94 6.80 5.93
N GLU A 29 -13.15 5.80 5.09
CA GLU A 29 -14.02 4.66 5.37
C GLU A 29 -13.21 3.37 5.31
N LEU A 30 -13.34 2.56 6.35
CA LEU A 30 -12.73 1.24 6.45
C LEU A 30 -13.72 0.20 5.94
N LEU A 31 -13.34 -0.56 4.94
CA LEU A 31 -14.14 -1.60 4.33
C LEU A 31 -13.37 -2.94 4.32
N PRO A 32 -14.07 -4.07 4.35
CA PRO A 32 -13.45 -5.37 4.10
C PRO A 32 -12.73 -5.42 2.75
N PHE A 33 -11.67 -6.23 2.65
CA PHE A 33 -10.88 -6.38 1.43
C PHE A 33 -11.70 -6.86 0.23
N ASP A 34 -12.77 -7.62 0.46
CA ASP A 34 -13.65 -8.24 -0.52
C ASP A 34 -14.90 -7.39 -0.83
N THR A 35 -14.91 -6.13 -0.40
CA THR A 35 -16.01 -5.21 -0.71
C THR A 35 -16.18 -5.07 -2.22
N SER A 36 -17.43 -5.14 -2.67
CA SER A 36 -17.75 -5.06 -4.10
C SER A 36 -17.39 -3.71 -4.72
N LEU A 37 -17.01 -3.72 -6.00
CA LEU A 37 -16.72 -2.48 -6.74
C LEU A 37 -17.90 -1.50 -6.76
N ASP A 38 -19.13 -2.01 -6.81
CA ASP A 38 -20.31 -1.16 -6.80
C ASP A 38 -20.45 -0.37 -5.49
N GLU A 39 -20.10 -0.98 -4.37
CA GLU A 39 -20.09 -0.31 -3.07
C GLU A 39 -18.97 0.74 -2.99
N ILE A 40 -17.79 0.39 -3.47
CA ILE A 40 -16.66 1.32 -3.53
C ILE A 40 -17.00 2.52 -4.43
N ASN A 41 -17.56 2.27 -5.61
CA ASN A 41 -17.93 3.32 -6.56
C ASN A 41 -19.02 4.27 -6.02
N LYS A 42 -19.98 3.76 -5.25
CA LYS A 42 -21.01 4.59 -4.61
C LYS A 42 -20.42 5.61 -3.64
N LEU A 43 -19.27 5.30 -3.05
CA LEU A 43 -18.56 6.23 -2.15
C LEU A 43 -17.84 7.33 -2.93
N ASN A 44 -17.58 7.12 -4.24
CA ASN A 44 -16.84 8.04 -5.11
C ASN A 44 -15.50 8.48 -4.46
N PRO A 45 -14.62 7.53 -4.13
CA PRO A 45 -13.37 7.84 -3.43
C PRO A 45 -12.40 8.61 -4.32
N LYS A 46 -11.59 9.46 -3.71
CA LYS A 46 -10.47 10.16 -4.36
C LYS A 46 -9.17 9.37 -4.30
N GLY A 47 -9.14 8.30 -3.54
CA GLY A 47 -8.04 7.38 -3.43
C GLY A 47 -8.44 6.15 -2.60
N ILE A 48 -7.69 5.08 -2.79
CA ILE A 48 -7.89 3.82 -2.09
C ILE A 48 -6.58 3.44 -1.41
N ILE A 49 -6.65 2.96 -0.19
CA ILE A 49 -5.49 2.42 0.53
C ILE A 49 -5.72 0.93 0.79
N PHE A 50 -4.78 0.12 0.39
CA PHE A 50 -4.70 -1.29 0.79
C PHE A 50 -3.86 -1.37 2.06
N SER A 51 -4.46 -1.81 3.14
CA SER A 51 -3.76 -1.97 4.41
C SER A 51 -2.72 -3.09 4.34
N GLY A 52 -1.88 -3.19 5.36
CA GLY A 52 -1.08 -4.37 5.58
C GLY A 52 -1.92 -5.57 6.00
N GLY A 53 -1.26 -6.66 6.29
CA GLY A 53 -1.87 -7.89 6.77
C GLY A 53 -0.82 -8.94 7.10
N PRO A 54 -1.21 -10.01 7.80
CA PRO A 54 -0.29 -11.06 8.21
C PRO A 54 0.00 -12.10 7.11
N SER A 55 -0.77 -12.07 6.01
CA SER A 55 -0.69 -13.05 4.93
C SER A 55 0.48 -12.79 3.98
N SER A 56 0.87 -13.83 3.25
CA SER A 56 1.71 -13.74 2.06
C SER A 56 0.84 -13.89 0.81
N VAL A 57 1.22 -13.25 -0.29
CA VAL A 57 0.51 -13.41 -1.57
C VAL A 57 0.57 -14.85 -2.10
N TYR A 58 1.45 -15.67 -1.56
CA TYR A 58 1.60 -17.08 -1.89
C TYR A 58 0.81 -18.03 -0.98
N ASP A 59 0.17 -17.52 0.06
CA ASP A 59 -0.62 -18.34 0.96
C ASP A 59 -1.92 -18.77 0.28
N SER A 60 -2.31 -20.02 0.47
CA SER A 60 -3.61 -20.52 0.01
C SER A 60 -4.72 -19.78 0.77
N GLY A 61 -5.64 -19.15 0.05
CA GLY A 61 -6.72 -18.37 0.64
C GLY A 61 -6.30 -17.00 1.17
N ALA A 62 -5.14 -16.49 0.76
CA ALA A 62 -4.73 -15.12 1.07
C ALA A 62 -5.80 -14.11 0.63
N PRO A 63 -6.09 -13.08 1.42
CA PRO A 63 -7.09 -12.08 1.07
C PRO A 63 -6.62 -11.26 -0.13
N VAL A 64 -7.40 -11.26 -1.21
CA VAL A 64 -7.17 -10.45 -2.41
C VAL A 64 -8.42 -9.68 -2.76
N PRO A 65 -8.30 -8.44 -3.26
CA PRO A 65 -9.46 -7.65 -3.69
C PRO A 65 -9.95 -8.13 -5.06
N ASP A 66 -11.11 -7.64 -5.50
CA ASP A 66 -11.53 -7.78 -6.90
C ASP A 66 -10.49 -7.10 -7.81
N GLU A 67 -9.92 -7.85 -8.76
CA GLU A 67 -8.88 -7.34 -9.68
C GLU A 67 -9.32 -6.11 -10.48
N LYS A 68 -10.61 -5.96 -10.72
CA LYS A 68 -11.16 -4.81 -11.42
C LYS A 68 -10.99 -3.50 -10.64
N ILE A 69 -10.63 -3.55 -9.36
CA ILE A 69 -10.33 -2.35 -8.56
C ILE A 69 -9.19 -1.53 -9.17
N PHE A 70 -8.25 -2.19 -9.84
CA PHE A 70 -7.15 -1.53 -10.54
C PHE A 70 -7.56 -0.82 -11.83
N GLN A 71 -8.80 -1.04 -12.29
CA GLN A 71 -9.37 -0.34 -13.44
C GLN A 71 -10.10 0.96 -13.03
N LEU A 72 -10.31 1.15 -11.73
CA LEU A 72 -10.81 2.41 -11.21
C LEU A 72 -9.72 3.47 -11.42
N GLN A 73 -10.09 4.58 -12.04
CA GLN A 73 -9.15 5.68 -12.32
C GLN A 73 -8.95 6.56 -11.06
N VAL A 74 -8.54 5.92 -9.97
CA VAL A 74 -8.22 6.57 -8.70
C VAL A 74 -6.86 6.07 -8.19
N PRO A 75 -6.05 6.90 -7.54
CA PRO A 75 -4.79 6.49 -6.94
C PRO A 75 -5.00 5.38 -5.90
N ILE A 76 -4.11 4.37 -5.93
CA ILE A 76 -4.11 3.28 -4.96
C ILE A 76 -2.76 3.27 -4.24
N LEU A 77 -2.79 3.30 -2.91
CA LEU A 77 -1.62 3.18 -2.05
C LEU A 77 -1.63 1.81 -1.36
N GLY A 78 -0.60 1.01 -1.57
CA GLY A 78 -0.39 -0.25 -0.86
C GLY A 78 0.59 -0.10 0.31
N ILE A 79 0.24 -0.65 1.46
CA ILE A 79 1.07 -0.68 2.67
C ILE A 79 1.38 -2.14 3.03
N CYS A 80 2.67 -2.50 3.13
CA CYS A 80 3.11 -3.86 3.45
C CYS A 80 2.43 -4.91 2.53
N TYR A 81 1.57 -5.76 3.06
CA TYR A 81 0.83 -6.75 2.28
C TYR A 81 0.05 -6.12 1.12
N GLY A 82 -0.59 -4.96 1.33
CA GLY A 82 -1.27 -4.23 0.26
C GLY A 82 -0.34 -3.80 -0.88
N HIS A 83 0.90 -3.44 -0.59
CA HIS A 83 1.93 -3.18 -1.59
C HIS A 83 2.28 -4.45 -2.37
N GLN A 84 2.41 -5.59 -1.67
CA GLN A 84 2.71 -6.89 -2.32
C GLN A 84 1.58 -7.33 -3.26
N ILE A 85 0.31 -7.10 -2.89
CA ILE A 85 -0.84 -7.34 -3.78
C ILE A 85 -0.70 -6.53 -5.07
N ILE A 86 -0.36 -5.25 -4.99
CA ILE A 86 -0.18 -4.40 -6.17
C ILE A 86 0.94 -4.95 -7.05
N VAL A 87 2.11 -5.19 -6.49
CA VAL A 87 3.26 -5.73 -7.23
C VAL A 87 2.90 -7.04 -7.92
N ASN A 88 2.29 -7.97 -7.20
CA ASN A 88 1.89 -9.27 -7.74
C ASN A 88 0.85 -9.14 -8.85
N ASN A 89 -0.14 -8.25 -8.71
CA ASN A 89 -1.18 -8.04 -9.72
C ASN A 89 -0.61 -7.51 -11.05
N PHE A 90 0.43 -6.69 -11.00
CA PHE A 90 1.08 -6.13 -12.18
C PHE A 90 2.27 -6.96 -12.69
N GLY A 91 2.39 -8.21 -12.22
CA GLY A 91 3.37 -9.17 -12.73
C GLY A 91 4.76 -9.07 -12.12
N GLY A 92 4.94 -8.25 -11.10
CA GLY A 92 6.17 -8.22 -10.31
C GLY A 92 6.30 -9.46 -9.42
N LYS A 93 7.50 -9.70 -8.93
CA LYS A 93 7.81 -10.86 -8.10
C LYS A 93 7.94 -10.44 -6.64
N ILE A 94 7.38 -11.27 -5.78
CA ILE A 94 7.53 -11.18 -4.34
C ILE A 94 8.42 -12.34 -3.89
N LYS A 95 9.39 -12.07 -3.05
CA LYS A 95 10.21 -13.12 -2.43
C LYS A 95 10.05 -13.11 -0.92
N ARG A 96 10.20 -14.28 -0.32
CA ARG A 96 10.33 -14.37 1.13
C ARG A 96 11.66 -13.78 1.54
N ALA A 97 11.62 -12.81 2.44
CA ALA A 97 12.80 -12.17 2.99
C ALA A 97 12.96 -12.50 4.48
N ASN A 98 14.07 -12.11 5.04
CA ASN A 98 14.21 -12.12 6.49
C ASN A 98 13.19 -11.15 7.08
N LYS A 99 12.42 -11.65 8.05
CA LYS A 99 11.44 -10.83 8.76
C LYS A 99 12.10 -9.59 9.32
N GLU A 100 11.64 -8.45 8.89
CA GLU A 100 12.17 -7.16 9.32
C GLU A 100 11.11 -6.40 10.10
N TYR A 101 11.44 -6.15 11.36
CA TYR A 101 10.60 -5.40 12.28
C TYR A 101 11.44 -4.32 12.97
N GLY A 102 10.98 -3.09 12.88
CA GLY A 102 11.66 -2.00 13.56
C GLY A 102 11.90 -0.77 12.71
N SER A 103 12.73 0.11 13.23
CA SER A 103 13.05 1.38 12.60
C SER A 103 14.10 1.20 11.50
N SER A 104 13.81 1.76 10.33
CA SER A 104 14.74 1.80 9.20
C SER A 104 14.80 3.21 8.61
N VAL A 105 15.87 3.53 7.89
CA VAL A 105 15.99 4.79 7.17
C VAL A 105 15.53 4.57 5.74
N LEU A 106 14.55 5.36 5.32
CA LEU A 106 14.08 5.43 3.96
C LEU A 106 14.84 6.55 3.24
N THR A 107 15.58 6.20 2.20
CA THR A 107 16.21 7.16 1.29
C THR A 107 15.22 7.49 0.18
N ILE A 108 15.10 8.76 -0.15
CA ILE A 108 14.13 9.27 -1.13
C ILE A 108 14.88 9.78 -2.35
N ASP A 109 14.68 9.13 -3.50
CA ASP A 109 15.28 9.51 -4.76
C ASP A 109 14.41 10.53 -5.52
N ASN A 110 13.10 10.43 -5.36
CA ASN A 110 12.14 11.33 -5.97
C ASN A 110 11.11 11.75 -4.92
N ASN A 111 11.10 13.02 -4.55
CA ASN A 111 10.24 13.60 -3.51
C ASN A 111 8.99 14.26 -4.09
N LEU A 112 8.51 13.82 -5.24
CA LEU A 112 7.24 14.26 -5.81
C LEU A 112 6.04 13.53 -5.20
N ASP A 113 4.85 13.98 -5.55
CA ASP A 113 3.56 13.37 -5.17
C ASP A 113 3.44 13.12 -3.66
N ILE A 114 3.26 11.88 -3.26
CA ILE A 114 3.07 11.48 -1.85
C ILE A 114 4.29 11.79 -0.97
N LEU A 115 5.48 11.91 -1.54
CA LEU A 115 6.72 12.23 -0.83
C LEU A 115 7.04 13.74 -0.86
N ASN A 116 6.17 14.56 -1.41
CA ASN A 116 6.39 16.00 -1.48
C ASN A 116 6.52 16.60 -0.06
N GLY A 117 7.60 17.32 0.14
CA GLY A 117 7.92 17.94 1.42
C GLY A 117 8.61 17.03 2.43
N VAL A 118 8.87 15.79 2.05
CA VAL A 118 9.60 14.83 2.87
C VAL A 118 11.07 14.91 2.56
N GLY A 119 11.97 15.51 3.00
CA GLY A 119 13.41 15.63 2.69
C GLY A 119 14.03 14.40 1.99
N ASP A 120 15.34 14.35 1.90
CA ASP A 120 16.06 13.29 1.19
C ASP A 120 16.05 11.93 1.92
N SER A 121 15.68 11.92 3.20
CA SER A 121 15.52 10.70 4.00
C SER A 121 14.59 10.90 5.18
N ILE A 122 13.91 9.83 5.56
CA ILE A 122 13.11 9.78 6.78
C ILE A 122 13.32 8.45 7.51
N ARG A 123 13.01 8.47 8.78
CA ARG A 123 12.90 7.24 9.56
C ARG A 123 11.51 6.65 9.39
N ALA A 124 11.44 5.42 8.92
CA ALA A 124 10.21 4.65 8.76
C ALA A 124 10.22 3.41 9.65
N TRP A 125 9.04 2.85 9.90
CA TRP A 125 8.89 1.62 10.68
C TRP A 125 8.54 0.47 9.74
N MET A 126 9.36 -0.57 9.76
CA MET A 126 9.19 -1.76 8.94
C MET A 126 8.47 -2.86 9.73
N SER A 127 7.58 -3.57 9.04
CA SER A 127 6.85 -4.71 9.61
C SER A 127 6.44 -5.65 8.47
N HIS A 128 7.38 -6.41 7.93
CA HIS A 128 7.11 -7.33 6.84
C HIS A 128 8.03 -8.56 6.86
N GLY A 129 7.58 -9.65 6.24
CA GLY A 129 8.33 -10.88 6.05
C GLY A 129 8.61 -11.22 4.58
N ASP A 130 7.93 -10.52 3.68
CA ASP A 130 8.08 -10.67 2.23
C ASP A 130 8.44 -9.31 1.63
N GLU A 131 9.17 -9.31 0.52
CA GLU A 131 9.57 -8.09 -0.18
C GLU A 131 9.39 -8.24 -1.69
N ALA A 132 9.18 -7.11 -2.39
CA ALA A 132 9.19 -7.08 -3.84
C ALA A 132 10.62 -7.35 -4.35
N GLU A 133 10.77 -8.27 -5.29
CA GLU A 133 12.07 -8.60 -5.90
C GLU A 133 12.35 -7.72 -7.12
N ASP A 134 11.33 -7.32 -7.83
CA ASP A 134 11.44 -6.47 -9.01
C ASP A 134 10.33 -5.41 -9.05
N VAL A 135 10.53 -4.41 -9.89
CA VAL A 135 9.58 -3.34 -10.14
C VAL A 135 8.76 -3.73 -11.37
N PRO A 136 7.43 -3.86 -11.27
CA PRO A 136 6.60 -4.16 -12.43
C PRO A 136 6.70 -3.08 -13.52
N ASP A 137 6.42 -3.47 -14.76
CA ASP A 137 6.38 -2.53 -15.88
C ASP A 137 5.37 -1.40 -15.62
N GLY A 138 5.80 -0.16 -15.90
CA GLY A 138 4.98 1.04 -15.67
C GLY A 138 5.10 1.63 -14.26
N PHE A 139 5.90 1.03 -13.39
CA PHE A 139 6.19 1.55 -12.06
C PHE A 139 7.62 2.06 -11.99
N GLU A 140 7.88 2.99 -11.08
CA GLU A 140 9.23 3.47 -10.80
C GLU A 140 9.54 3.42 -9.31
N THR A 141 10.82 3.25 -9.00
CA THR A 141 11.32 3.36 -7.64
C THR A 141 11.53 4.83 -7.29
N VAL A 142 10.85 5.32 -6.26
CA VAL A 142 10.98 6.71 -5.78
C VAL A 142 11.65 6.79 -4.42
N SER A 143 11.72 5.68 -3.71
CA SER A 143 12.39 5.57 -2.41
C SER A 143 12.76 4.13 -2.10
N TYR A 144 13.76 3.95 -1.25
CA TYR A 144 14.24 2.62 -0.85
C TYR A 144 14.83 2.64 0.56
N THR A 145 14.90 1.46 1.17
CA THR A 145 15.69 1.20 2.38
C THR A 145 17.02 0.55 1.98
N HIS A 146 17.78 0.02 2.94
CA HIS A 146 18.97 -0.79 2.69
C HIS A 146 18.68 -2.08 1.89
N LEU A 147 17.41 -2.49 1.83
CA LEU A 147 16.95 -3.53 0.91
C LEU A 147 16.99 -2.98 -0.51
N THR A 148 17.46 -3.76 -1.44
CA THR A 148 17.72 -3.38 -2.84
C THR A 148 16.47 -2.99 -3.63
N LEU A 149 15.27 -2.94 -3.00
CA LEU A 149 13.99 -2.73 -3.69
C LEU A 149 13.04 -1.80 -2.96
N PRO A 150 12.14 -1.15 -3.72
CA PRO A 150 11.39 0.00 -3.25
C PRO A 150 10.37 -0.36 -2.18
N THR A 151 10.28 0.51 -1.20
CA THR A 151 9.25 0.44 -0.16
C THR A 151 7.96 1.12 -0.58
N ILE A 152 8.01 2.00 -1.58
CA ILE A 152 6.86 2.74 -2.12
C ILE A 152 6.93 2.71 -3.64
N LEU A 153 5.85 2.24 -4.26
CA LEU A 153 5.61 2.32 -5.69
C LEU A 153 4.51 3.34 -5.94
N LEU A 154 4.76 4.29 -6.84
CA LEU A 154 3.76 5.21 -7.36
C LEU A 154 3.34 4.76 -8.76
N VAL A 155 2.06 4.73 -8.98
CA VAL A 155 1.46 4.46 -10.29
C VAL A 155 1.02 5.78 -10.91
#